data_b8b1172136b6a570599c8e9016bee4b1
#
_entry.id   b8b1172136b6a570599c8e9016bee4b1
#
_cell.length_a   1.000
_cell.length_b   1.000
_cell.length_c   1.000
_cell.angle_alpha   90.00
_cell.angle_beta   90.00
_cell.angle_gamma   90.00
#
_symmetry.space_group_name_H-M   'P 1'
#
loop_
_entity.id
_entity.type
_entity.pdbx_description
1 polymer ?
#
loop_
_entity_poly.entity_id
_entity_poly.type
_entity_poly.pdbx_seq_one_letter_code
_entity_poly.pdbx_strand_id
1 'polypeptide(L)'
;MIKQISGSQMISEALHEEGVDIVFGYPGGAALNIYDETYKQTYYKHVLVRHEQAAVHAADGYARVSGKVGVAFVTSGPGFTNAVTGLATAYSDSIPVVLISGQVPTFMIGTDAFQEIDAVGISRPCVKHNFLVNSVEELPRIIKEAFYIARSGRPGPVHIDIPKNVTSKLGDFVYPKEISIPSYKPTYKGNSKQIKKAAAAINEAKRPLLYIGGGAVASNASEIIRKFMKKTGIPAVETLMALGVLDAKDELNLGMAGMHGSYASNMALSECDLLISLGARFCDRVTGRTDEFAKHAKIIHIDIDPSSISKIINAHYPIVGDLTNVLSELYEEVKGEPKNYAPWREILDRYQKLNPLGYTDSDKVLKPQWVVEETAKIVGPEAIIATDVGQHQMWVAQFYPFNRARQLVTSGGLGTMGYGLPAAIGAKCAMPEHLVVNFTGDGSILMNIQELMTAYETNVPVINIILNNNFLGMVRQWQTFFYEKRYSSTDLSLQPDFVKIAEGFGGVGFVCKSKDEFKKALKEAIKSKKSALIDVRIDRFEDVLPMVPAGAAIYNMILKSKEEK
;
A
#
# COMPACT_ATOMS: atom_id res chain seq x y z
N MET A 1 -34.97 -3.02 -23.58
CA MET A 1 -36.13 -2.58 -22.73
C MET A 1 -35.53 -1.95 -21.48
N ILE A 2 -36.01 -0.78 -21.09
CA ILE A 2 -35.64 -0.15 -19.81
C ILE A 2 -36.21 -1.04 -18.70
N LYS A 3 -35.40 -1.43 -17.73
CA LYS A 3 -35.78 -2.33 -16.63
C LYS A 3 -36.08 -1.47 -15.41
N GLN A 4 -37.32 -1.51 -14.92
CA GLN A 4 -37.68 -0.87 -13.64
C GLN A 4 -37.28 -1.78 -12.47
N ILE A 5 -36.32 -1.33 -11.66
CA ILE A 5 -35.75 -2.07 -10.53
C ILE A 5 -35.54 -1.15 -9.32
N SER A 6 -35.35 -1.75 -8.15
CA SER A 6 -35.07 -1.00 -6.93
C SER A 6 -33.65 -0.41 -6.94
N GLY A 7 -33.42 0.62 -6.15
CA GLY A 7 -32.07 1.21 -6.01
C GLY A 7 -31.01 0.19 -5.55
N SER A 8 -31.40 -0.75 -4.68
CA SER A 8 -30.47 -1.83 -4.28
C SER A 8 -30.12 -2.78 -5.44
N GLN A 9 -31.10 -3.10 -6.30
CA GLN A 9 -30.85 -3.86 -7.53
C GLN A 9 -29.99 -3.07 -8.51
N MET A 10 -30.20 -1.74 -8.64
CA MET A 10 -29.34 -0.89 -9.46
C MET A 10 -27.88 -0.91 -9.02
N ILE A 11 -27.65 -0.93 -7.70
CA ILE A 11 -26.28 -1.06 -7.15
C ILE A 11 -25.65 -2.38 -7.63
N SER A 12 -26.34 -3.51 -7.48
CA SER A 12 -25.81 -4.82 -7.89
C SER A 12 -25.55 -4.92 -9.38
N GLU A 13 -26.48 -4.46 -10.22
CA GLU A 13 -26.30 -4.41 -11.68
C GLU A 13 -25.15 -3.48 -12.10
N ALA A 14 -25.01 -2.31 -11.46
CA ALA A 14 -23.92 -1.39 -11.74
C ALA A 14 -22.54 -1.96 -11.32
N LEU A 15 -22.46 -2.67 -10.21
CA LEU A 15 -21.23 -3.37 -9.79
C LEU A 15 -20.88 -4.50 -10.77
N HIS A 16 -21.86 -5.20 -11.31
CA HIS A 16 -21.65 -6.19 -12.37
C HIS A 16 -21.08 -5.55 -13.63
N GLU A 17 -21.65 -4.43 -14.08
CA GLU A 17 -21.16 -3.66 -15.24
C GLU A 17 -19.72 -3.12 -15.03
N GLU A 18 -19.30 -2.87 -13.79
CA GLU A 18 -17.93 -2.49 -13.45
C GLU A 18 -16.97 -3.69 -13.24
N GLY A 19 -17.47 -4.92 -13.38
CA GLY A 19 -16.69 -6.15 -13.27
C GLY A 19 -16.24 -6.47 -11.85
N VAL A 20 -17.05 -6.08 -10.84
CA VAL A 20 -16.83 -6.39 -9.44
C VAL A 20 -17.18 -7.85 -9.19
N ASP A 21 -16.24 -8.60 -8.64
CA ASP A 21 -16.37 -10.04 -8.32
C ASP A 21 -16.38 -10.30 -6.81
N ILE A 22 -15.92 -9.34 -5.99
CA ILE A 22 -15.89 -9.44 -4.53
C ILE A 22 -16.24 -8.08 -3.91
N VAL A 23 -17.02 -8.14 -2.82
CA VAL A 23 -17.34 -6.99 -1.96
C VAL A 23 -17.08 -7.38 -0.51
N PHE A 24 -16.41 -6.51 0.24
CA PHE A 24 -16.17 -6.66 1.67
C PHE A 24 -17.15 -5.80 2.45
N GLY A 25 -17.67 -6.27 3.59
CA GLY A 25 -18.58 -5.40 4.31
C GLY A 25 -19.14 -5.96 5.60
N TYR A 26 -19.89 -5.09 6.29
CA TYR A 26 -20.61 -5.41 7.50
C TYR A 26 -22.03 -4.83 7.47
N PRO A 27 -23.09 -5.65 7.70
CA PRO A 27 -24.47 -5.20 7.60
C PRO A 27 -24.88 -4.29 8.76
N GLY A 28 -25.93 -3.50 8.51
CA GLY A 28 -26.61 -2.70 9.53
C GLY A 28 -27.87 -2.06 9.01
N GLY A 29 -28.62 -1.40 9.87
CA GLY A 29 -30.00 -0.96 9.63
C GLY A 29 -30.23 -0.14 8.35
N ALA A 30 -29.34 0.81 8.05
CA ALA A 30 -29.47 1.64 6.86
C ALA A 30 -29.06 0.91 5.57
N ALA A 31 -28.23 -0.14 5.65
CA ALA A 31 -27.78 -0.92 4.50
C ALA A 31 -28.60 -2.18 4.22
N LEU A 32 -29.67 -2.47 4.98
CA LEU A 32 -30.42 -3.74 4.87
C LEU A 32 -30.94 -4.02 3.45
N ASN A 33 -31.41 -3.02 2.72
CA ASN A 33 -31.90 -3.23 1.35
C ASN A 33 -30.76 -3.67 0.41
N ILE A 34 -29.55 -3.13 0.62
CA ILE A 34 -28.36 -3.52 -0.14
C ILE A 34 -28.00 -4.98 0.19
N TYR A 35 -28.03 -5.35 1.47
CA TYR A 35 -27.71 -6.72 1.91
C TYR A 35 -28.80 -7.75 1.52
N ASP A 36 -30.07 -7.37 1.46
CA ASP A 36 -31.14 -8.21 0.95
C ASP A 36 -30.92 -8.52 -0.54
N GLU A 37 -30.50 -7.51 -1.32
CA GLU A 37 -30.14 -7.73 -2.72
C GLU A 37 -28.85 -8.52 -2.87
N THR A 38 -27.85 -8.30 -2.00
CA THR A 38 -26.61 -9.09 -1.96
C THR A 38 -26.88 -10.58 -1.78
N TYR A 39 -27.93 -10.95 -1.04
CA TYR A 39 -28.34 -12.34 -0.89
C TYR A 39 -28.98 -12.94 -2.16
N LYS A 40 -29.64 -12.14 -2.97
CA LYS A 40 -30.40 -12.56 -4.17
C LYS A 40 -29.54 -12.62 -5.43
N GLN A 41 -28.53 -11.74 -5.54
CA GLN A 41 -27.70 -11.60 -6.71
C GLN A 41 -26.62 -12.70 -6.79
N THR A 42 -26.04 -12.92 -7.98
CA THR A 42 -25.00 -13.92 -8.25
C THR A 42 -23.75 -13.34 -8.91
N TYR A 43 -23.63 -12.02 -8.99
CA TYR A 43 -22.55 -11.34 -9.73
C TYR A 43 -21.26 -11.27 -8.93
N TYR A 44 -21.34 -11.10 -7.62
CA TYR A 44 -20.18 -10.96 -6.74
C TYR A 44 -20.36 -11.78 -5.46
N LYS A 45 -19.23 -12.19 -4.89
CA LYS A 45 -19.16 -12.81 -3.56
C LYS A 45 -19.07 -11.70 -2.50
N HIS A 46 -19.88 -11.79 -1.45
CA HIS A 46 -19.73 -10.94 -0.27
C HIS A 46 -18.84 -11.62 0.77
N VAL A 47 -17.87 -10.88 1.32
CA VAL A 47 -17.01 -11.29 2.43
C VAL A 47 -17.42 -10.51 3.67
N LEU A 48 -18.01 -11.21 4.65
CA LEU A 48 -18.40 -10.64 5.93
C LEU A 48 -17.17 -10.46 6.82
N VAL A 49 -16.79 -9.21 7.05
CA VAL A 49 -15.73 -8.84 8.00
C VAL A 49 -16.26 -8.80 9.44
N ARG A 50 -15.39 -8.51 10.41
CA ARG A 50 -15.76 -8.35 11.83
C ARG A 50 -15.65 -6.92 12.33
N HIS A 51 -15.14 -6.03 11.47
CA HIS A 51 -15.05 -4.60 11.72
C HIS A 51 -15.00 -3.84 10.39
N GLU A 52 -15.65 -2.70 10.27
CA GLU A 52 -15.78 -1.95 9.01
C GLU A 52 -14.43 -1.36 8.54
N GLN A 53 -13.53 -1.04 9.45
CA GLN A 53 -12.14 -0.69 9.09
C GLN A 53 -11.49 -1.82 8.29
N ALA A 54 -11.70 -3.06 8.72
CA ALA A 54 -11.17 -4.23 8.03
C ALA A 54 -11.80 -4.43 6.65
N ALA A 55 -13.08 -4.07 6.44
CA ALA A 55 -13.71 -4.11 5.12
C ALA A 55 -12.95 -3.26 4.11
N VAL A 56 -12.62 -2.02 4.49
CA VAL A 56 -11.89 -1.11 3.61
C VAL A 56 -10.43 -1.53 3.43
N HIS A 57 -9.76 -2.05 4.48
CA HIS A 57 -8.40 -2.58 4.35
C HIS A 57 -8.35 -3.84 3.46
N ALA A 58 -9.36 -4.71 3.52
CA ALA A 58 -9.46 -5.86 2.63
C ALA A 58 -9.70 -5.42 1.17
N ALA A 59 -10.58 -4.45 0.96
CA ALA A 59 -10.79 -3.84 -0.37
C ALA A 59 -9.50 -3.18 -0.90
N ASP A 60 -8.74 -2.50 -0.04
CA ASP A 60 -7.43 -1.93 -0.36
C ASP A 60 -6.42 -3.03 -0.76
N GLY A 61 -6.27 -4.08 0.04
CA GLY A 61 -5.38 -5.21 -0.27
C GLY A 61 -5.75 -5.92 -1.57
N TYR A 62 -7.05 -6.12 -1.82
CA TYR A 62 -7.56 -6.63 -3.08
C TYR A 62 -7.16 -5.74 -4.27
N ALA A 63 -7.35 -4.43 -4.15
CA ALA A 63 -7.04 -3.47 -5.20
C ALA A 63 -5.54 -3.40 -5.52
N ARG A 64 -4.67 -3.44 -4.51
CA ARG A 64 -3.20 -3.42 -4.70
C ARG A 64 -2.72 -4.58 -5.55
N VAL A 65 -3.20 -5.78 -5.27
CA VAL A 65 -2.74 -7.01 -5.91
C VAL A 65 -3.38 -7.20 -7.27
N SER A 66 -4.71 -7.01 -7.38
CA SER A 66 -5.46 -7.22 -8.62
C SER A 66 -5.31 -6.08 -9.64
N GLY A 67 -5.05 -4.85 -9.18
CA GLY A 67 -5.13 -3.64 -10.01
C GLY A 67 -6.54 -3.19 -10.33
N LYS A 68 -7.58 -3.88 -9.80
CA LYS A 68 -8.99 -3.51 -9.92
C LYS A 68 -9.39 -2.53 -8.81
N VAL A 69 -10.60 -1.98 -8.89
CA VAL A 69 -11.18 -1.19 -7.81
C VAL A 69 -11.69 -2.11 -6.70
N GLY A 70 -11.24 -1.89 -5.46
CA GLY A 70 -11.78 -2.60 -4.31
C GLY A 70 -13.12 -2.01 -3.88
N VAL A 71 -14.05 -2.83 -3.41
CA VAL A 71 -15.39 -2.37 -3.01
C VAL A 71 -15.71 -2.81 -1.59
N ALA A 72 -16.25 -1.87 -0.80
CA ALA A 72 -16.71 -2.17 0.55
C ALA A 72 -18.11 -1.60 0.81
N PHE A 73 -18.94 -2.32 1.61
CA PHE A 73 -20.26 -1.91 2.08
C PHE A 73 -20.27 -1.74 3.58
N VAL A 74 -20.81 -0.63 4.06
CA VAL A 74 -21.00 -0.35 5.49
C VAL A 74 -22.35 0.28 5.75
N THR A 75 -22.82 0.23 6.99
CA THR A 75 -24.03 0.96 7.40
C THR A 75 -23.70 2.41 7.78
N SER A 76 -24.72 3.19 8.10
CA SER A 76 -24.62 4.58 8.59
C SER A 76 -23.96 4.67 9.97
N GLY A 77 -23.71 5.89 10.42
CA GLY A 77 -23.22 6.19 11.76
C GLY A 77 -21.92 5.47 12.08
N PRO A 78 -21.90 4.58 13.10
CA PRO A 78 -20.69 3.89 13.53
C PRO A 78 -20.10 2.99 12.44
N GLY A 79 -20.91 2.42 11.55
CA GLY A 79 -20.39 1.62 10.44
C GLY A 79 -19.54 2.44 9.48
N PHE A 80 -20.00 3.63 9.12
CA PHE A 80 -19.22 4.54 8.30
C PHE A 80 -17.99 5.10 9.05
N THR A 81 -18.17 5.58 10.30
CA THR A 81 -17.04 6.18 11.04
C THR A 81 -15.91 5.18 11.31
N ASN A 82 -16.21 3.90 11.54
CA ASN A 82 -15.23 2.84 11.63
C ASN A 82 -14.44 2.65 10.31
N ALA A 83 -15.04 2.88 9.16
CA ALA A 83 -14.42 2.73 7.84
C ALA A 83 -13.43 3.87 7.48
N VAL A 84 -13.50 5.02 8.15
CA VAL A 84 -12.75 6.25 7.81
C VAL A 84 -11.23 6.02 7.82
N THR A 85 -10.69 5.29 8.80
CA THR A 85 -9.27 4.94 8.83
C THR A 85 -8.84 4.18 7.56
N GLY A 86 -9.68 3.25 7.09
CA GLY A 86 -9.43 2.54 5.84
C GLY A 86 -9.42 3.46 4.62
N LEU A 87 -10.37 4.40 4.53
CA LEU A 87 -10.40 5.41 3.47
C LEU A 87 -9.14 6.29 3.49
N ALA A 88 -8.74 6.78 4.66
CA ALA A 88 -7.53 7.60 4.81
C ALA A 88 -6.27 6.83 4.40
N THR A 89 -6.19 5.53 4.72
CA THR A 89 -5.10 4.64 4.30
C THR A 89 -5.04 4.53 2.78
N ALA A 90 -6.16 4.19 2.13
CA ALA A 90 -6.25 4.08 0.68
C ALA A 90 -5.94 5.42 -0.02
N TYR A 91 -6.41 6.55 0.52
CA TYR A 91 -6.14 7.88 0.00
C TYR A 91 -4.65 8.23 0.05
N SER A 92 -4.01 7.97 1.18
CA SER A 92 -2.58 8.26 1.38
C SER A 92 -1.70 7.50 0.41
N ASP A 93 -2.08 6.27 0.05
CA ASP A 93 -1.32 5.41 -0.86
C ASP A 93 -1.83 5.40 -2.30
N SER A 94 -2.87 6.19 -2.60
CA SER A 94 -3.46 6.29 -3.94
C SER A 94 -4.03 4.95 -4.44
N ILE A 95 -4.78 4.26 -3.58
CA ILE A 95 -5.39 2.96 -3.91
C ILE A 95 -6.86 3.16 -4.30
N PRO A 96 -7.30 2.62 -5.45
CA PRO A 96 -8.68 2.78 -5.90
C PRO A 96 -9.63 1.89 -5.09
N VAL A 97 -10.44 2.50 -4.25
CA VAL A 97 -11.47 1.85 -3.46
C VAL A 97 -12.79 2.61 -3.63
N VAL A 98 -13.91 1.92 -3.75
CA VAL A 98 -15.25 2.50 -3.67
C VAL A 98 -15.90 1.99 -2.38
N LEU A 99 -16.15 2.92 -1.45
CA LEU A 99 -16.92 2.65 -0.25
C LEU A 99 -18.39 3.08 -0.49
N ILE A 100 -19.31 2.16 -0.31
CA ILE A 100 -20.75 2.44 -0.31
C ILE A 100 -21.26 2.35 1.12
N SER A 101 -21.74 3.47 1.68
CA SER A 101 -22.39 3.52 2.98
C SER A 101 -23.90 3.67 2.83
N GLY A 102 -24.65 3.00 3.70
CA GLY A 102 -26.04 3.33 3.91
C GLY A 102 -26.17 4.63 4.72
N GLN A 103 -27.25 5.38 4.50
CA GLN A 103 -27.58 6.58 5.24
C GLN A 103 -29.03 6.51 5.71
N VAL A 104 -29.41 7.29 6.72
CA VAL A 104 -30.81 7.48 7.13
C VAL A 104 -31.64 8.01 5.94
N PRO A 105 -32.96 7.81 5.90
CA PRO A 105 -33.80 8.35 4.83
C PRO A 105 -33.57 9.85 4.60
N THR A 106 -33.66 10.29 3.35
CA THR A 106 -33.37 11.68 2.95
C THR A 106 -34.10 12.73 3.80
N PHE A 107 -35.35 12.46 4.22
CA PHE A 107 -36.15 13.37 5.04
C PHE A 107 -35.76 13.37 6.53
N MET A 108 -34.85 12.49 6.95
CA MET A 108 -34.31 12.41 8.31
C MET A 108 -32.90 13.00 8.41
N ILE A 109 -32.23 13.32 7.31
CA ILE A 109 -30.91 13.92 7.31
C ILE A 109 -30.97 15.31 7.94
N GLY A 110 -30.12 15.58 8.95
CA GLY A 110 -30.09 16.83 9.71
C GLY A 110 -31.11 16.90 10.85
N THR A 111 -31.71 15.77 11.27
CA THR A 111 -32.69 15.71 12.36
C THR A 111 -32.16 15.01 13.62
N ASP A 112 -30.85 14.72 13.70
CA ASP A 112 -30.25 13.91 14.78
C ASP A 112 -30.87 12.50 14.88
N ALA A 113 -31.20 11.90 13.74
CA ALA A 113 -31.79 10.57 13.68
C ALA A 113 -30.82 9.50 14.20
N PHE A 114 -31.35 8.37 14.66
CA PHE A 114 -30.54 7.25 15.15
C PHE A 114 -29.54 6.77 14.08
N GLN A 115 -28.26 6.74 14.44
CA GLN A 115 -27.15 6.39 13.57
C GLN A 115 -26.99 7.33 12.34
N GLU A 116 -27.47 8.54 12.42
CA GLU A 116 -27.13 9.59 11.45
C GLU A 116 -25.72 10.12 11.72
N ILE A 117 -25.02 10.44 10.65
CA ILE A 117 -23.74 11.18 10.69
C ILE A 117 -23.54 11.92 9.36
N ASP A 118 -22.87 13.07 9.37
CA ASP A 118 -22.41 13.73 8.14
C ASP A 118 -21.23 12.96 7.53
N ALA A 119 -21.57 11.84 6.88
CA ALA A 119 -20.58 10.96 6.28
C ALA A 119 -19.81 11.64 5.13
N VAL A 120 -20.48 12.51 4.37
CA VAL A 120 -19.88 13.30 3.28
C VAL A 120 -18.87 14.31 3.83
N GLY A 121 -19.22 15.04 4.89
CA GLY A 121 -18.32 15.98 5.55
C GLY A 121 -17.09 15.30 6.13
N ILE A 122 -17.26 14.16 6.81
CA ILE A 122 -16.18 13.39 7.42
C ILE A 122 -15.27 12.77 6.35
N SER A 123 -15.80 12.20 5.27
CA SER A 123 -14.98 11.57 4.24
C SER A 123 -14.22 12.56 3.37
N ARG A 124 -14.66 13.79 3.24
CA ARG A 124 -14.13 14.80 2.32
C ARG A 124 -12.60 14.91 2.30
N PRO A 125 -11.87 14.97 3.44
CA PRO A 125 -10.41 15.04 3.46
C PRO A 125 -9.73 13.69 3.23
N CYS A 126 -10.47 12.58 3.28
CA CYS A 126 -9.95 11.22 3.23
C CYS A 126 -10.23 10.49 1.92
N VAL A 127 -10.89 11.14 0.96
CA VAL A 127 -11.27 10.55 -0.32
C VAL A 127 -10.94 11.48 -1.49
N LYS A 128 -10.88 10.90 -2.66
CA LYS A 128 -10.69 11.65 -3.90
C LYS A 128 -11.96 12.39 -4.32
N HIS A 129 -13.11 11.79 -4.08
CA HIS A 129 -14.43 12.38 -4.22
C HIS A 129 -15.45 11.64 -3.36
N ASN A 130 -16.58 12.31 -3.05
CA ASN A 130 -17.70 11.71 -2.37
C ASN A 130 -19.03 12.19 -2.95
N PHE A 131 -20.06 11.35 -2.79
CA PHE A 131 -21.42 11.62 -3.26
C PHE A 131 -22.41 11.36 -2.14
N LEU A 132 -23.41 12.24 -1.98
CA LEU A 132 -24.69 11.94 -1.32
C LEU A 132 -25.72 11.72 -2.43
N VAL A 133 -26.35 10.54 -2.47
CA VAL A 133 -27.33 10.20 -3.50
C VAL A 133 -28.70 10.73 -3.09
N ASN A 134 -29.28 11.62 -3.87
CA ASN A 134 -30.57 12.25 -3.54
C ASN A 134 -31.75 11.51 -4.16
N SER A 135 -31.55 10.81 -5.26
CA SER A 135 -32.63 10.08 -5.93
C SER A 135 -32.16 8.76 -6.56
N VAL A 136 -33.09 7.83 -6.79
CA VAL A 136 -32.78 6.53 -7.38
C VAL A 136 -32.30 6.66 -8.84
N GLU A 137 -32.77 7.68 -9.54
CA GLU A 137 -32.44 7.97 -10.93
C GLU A 137 -30.96 8.37 -11.11
N GLU A 138 -30.32 8.89 -10.05
CA GLU A 138 -28.90 9.27 -10.08
C GLU A 138 -27.93 8.09 -9.87
N LEU A 139 -28.39 6.99 -9.26
CA LEU A 139 -27.53 5.86 -8.86
C LEU A 139 -26.66 5.32 -9.99
N PRO A 140 -27.18 4.98 -11.19
CA PRO A 140 -26.35 4.40 -12.25
C PRO A 140 -25.22 5.34 -12.68
N ARG A 141 -25.50 6.64 -12.78
CA ARG A 141 -24.53 7.68 -13.14
C ARG A 141 -23.49 7.85 -12.04
N ILE A 142 -23.91 7.99 -10.79
CA ILE A 142 -23.00 8.21 -9.64
C ILE A 142 -22.05 7.03 -9.47
N ILE A 143 -22.55 5.79 -9.57
CA ILE A 143 -21.68 4.61 -9.46
C ILE A 143 -20.64 4.60 -10.60
N LYS A 144 -21.05 4.88 -11.84
CA LYS A 144 -20.13 4.99 -12.98
C LYS A 144 -19.06 6.06 -12.75
N GLU A 145 -19.46 7.26 -12.30
CA GLU A 145 -18.54 8.35 -11.98
C GLU A 145 -17.58 7.96 -10.85
N ALA A 146 -18.06 7.31 -9.80
CA ALA A 146 -17.25 6.88 -8.67
C ALA A 146 -16.15 5.91 -9.10
N PHE A 147 -16.46 4.89 -9.88
CA PHE A 147 -15.46 3.96 -10.41
C PHE A 147 -14.49 4.63 -11.37
N TYR A 148 -14.98 5.51 -12.24
CA TYR A 148 -14.12 6.28 -13.13
C TYR A 148 -13.14 7.17 -12.35
N ILE A 149 -13.63 7.92 -11.36
CA ILE A 149 -12.80 8.79 -10.51
C ILE A 149 -11.79 7.95 -9.71
N ALA A 150 -12.22 6.82 -9.12
CA ALA A 150 -11.35 6.00 -8.29
C ALA A 150 -10.11 5.49 -9.06
N ARG A 151 -10.27 5.04 -10.30
CA ARG A 151 -9.20 4.39 -11.08
C ARG A 151 -8.45 5.29 -12.06
N SER A 152 -8.95 6.48 -12.38
CA SER A 152 -8.36 7.37 -13.38
C SER A 152 -7.47 8.43 -12.77
N GLY A 153 -6.54 8.99 -13.57
CA GLY A 153 -5.54 9.94 -13.07
C GLY A 153 -4.71 9.31 -11.94
N ARG A 154 -4.43 10.07 -10.87
CA ARG A 154 -3.91 9.49 -9.64
C ARG A 154 -5.04 8.70 -8.96
N PRO A 155 -4.94 7.36 -8.81
CA PRO A 155 -6.00 6.58 -8.19
C PRO A 155 -6.27 6.99 -6.74
N GLY A 156 -7.43 6.61 -6.22
CA GLY A 156 -7.77 6.88 -4.82
C GLY A 156 -9.20 6.48 -4.47
N PRO A 157 -9.56 6.48 -3.18
CA PRO A 157 -10.87 6.08 -2.72
C PRO A 157 -11.95 7.10 -3.10
N VAL A 158 -13.15 6.59 -3.34
CA VAL A 158 -14.38 7.36 -3.54
C VAL A 158 -15.45 6.82 -2.59
N HIS A 159 -16.21 7.71 -1.99
CA HIS A 159 -17.28 7.37 -1.08
C HIS A 159 -18.64 7.71 -1.69
N ILE A 160 -19.61 6.78 -1.60
CA ILE A 160 -20.99 6.97 -2.01
C ILE A 160 -21.90 6.72 -0.80
N ASP A 161 -22.56 7.77 -0.34
CA ASP A 161 -23.50 7.72 0.79
C ASP A 161 -24.93 7.64 0.25
N ILE A 162 -25.66 6.53 0.56
CA ILE A 162 -26.92 6.21 -0.08
C ILE A 162 -28.05 6.12 0.96
N PRO A 163 -28.99 7.07 0.97
CA PRO A 163 -30.14 7.04 1.88
C PRO A 163 -31.03 5.81 1.66
N LYS A 164 -31.53 5.26 2.77
CA LYS A 164 -32.32 4.01 2.80
C LYS A 164 -33.56 4.04 1.89
N ASN A 165 -34.25 5.17 1.81
CA ASN A 165 -35.43 5.32 0.93
C ASN A 165 -35.05 5.32 -0.56
N VAL A 166 -33.83 5.73 -0.92
CA VAL A 166 -33.33 5.63 -2.29
C VAL A 166 -33.07 4.17 -2.67
N THR A 167 -32.51 3.35 -1.77
CA THR A 167 -32.28 1.93 -2.05
C THR A 167 -33.51 1.09 -2.24
N SER A 168 -34.68 1.50 -1.68
CA SER A 168 -35.94 0.79 -1.81
C SER A 168 -36.81 1.29 -2.98
N LYS A 169 -36.63 2.52 -3.46
CA LYS A 169 -37.43 3.13 -4.53
C LYS A 169 -37.19 2.42 -5.86
N LEU A 170 -38.23 2.21 -6.63
CA LEU A 170 -38.15 1.72 -8.02
C LEU A 170 -37.83 2.88 -8.97
N GLY A 171 -36.99 2.61 -9.95
CA GLY A 171 -36.61 3.55 -10.99
C GLY A 171 -36.16 2.83 -12.26
N ASP A 172 -35.93 3.59 -13.31
CA ASP A 172 -35.46 3.09 -14.59
C ASP A 172 -33.96 2.88 -14.56
N PHE A 173 -33.48 1.66 -14.79
CA PHE A 173 -32.07 1.35 -14.84
C PHE A 173 -31.50 1.52 -16.25
N VAL A 174 -30.65 2.54 -16.42
CA VAL A 174 -29.85 2.76 -17.64
C VAL A 174 -28.42 3.04 -17.21
N TYR A 175 -27.53 2.04 -17.40
CA TYR A 175 -26.14 2.23 -17.04
C TYR A 175 -25.38 2.96 -18.14
N PRO A 176 -24.66 4.08 -17.85
CA PRO A 176 -23.95 4.84 -18.86
C PRO A 176 -22.79 4.03 -19.46
N LYS A 177 -22.70 3.95 -20.79
CA LYS A 177 -21.55 3.34 -21.46
C LYS A 177 -20.28 4.17 -21.29
N GLU A 178 -20.42 5.49 -21.42
CA GLU A 178 -19.34 6.47 -21.30
C GLU A 178 -19.70 7.52 -20.26
N ILE A 179 -18.70 8.11 -19.65
CA ILE A 179 -18.85 9.20 -18.70
C ILE A 179 -17.96 10.37 -19.10
N SER A 180 -18.46 11.58 -18.98
CA SER A 180 -17.71 12.81 -19.16
C SER A 180 -17.95 13.74 -17.98
N ILE A 181 -16.90 13.98 -17.20
CA ILE A 181 -16.94 14.92 -16.08
C ILE A 181 -16.20 16.19 -16.53
N PRO A 182 -16.89 17.31 -16.78
CA PRO A 182 -16.29 18.51 -17.36
C PRO A 182 -15.09 19.03 -16.59
N SER A 183 -15.13 18.97 -15.26
CA SER A 183 -14.08 19.46 -14.34
C SER A 183 -12.97 18.43 -14.04
N TYR A 184 -13.07 17.20 -14.55
CA TYR A 184 -12.12 16.13 -14.25
C TYR A 184 -11.61 15.47 -15.54
N LYS A 185 -10.45 15.91 -16.00
CA LYS A 185 -9.80 15.41 -17.23
C LYS A 185 -8.32 15.10 -16.95
N PRO A 186 -8.01 13.88 -16.46
CA PRO A 186 -6.62 13.49 -16.22
C PRO A 186 -5.77 13.56 -17.49
N THR A 187 -4.53 14.03 -17.33
CA THR A 187 -3.56 14.12 -18.43
C THR A 187 -2.75 12.83 -18.50
N TYR A 188 -2.92 12.06 -19.57
CA TYR A 188 -2.17 10.81 -19.78
C TYR A 188 -0.94 10.98 -20.67
N LYS A 189 -0.98 11.85 -21.68
CA LYS A 189 0.15 12.12 -22.58
C LYS A 189 0.99 13.26 -22.03
N GLY A 190 2.30 13.03 -21.89
CA GLY A 190 3.24 14.05 -21.52
C GLY A 190 3.41 15.13 -22.60
N ASN A 191 3.93 16.30 -22.21
CA ASN A 191 4.28 17.35 -23.17
C ASN A 191 5.59 16.98 -23.86
N SER A 192 5.54 16.71 -25.19
CA SER A 192 6.69 16.25 -25.98
C SER A 192 7.87 17.23 -25.98
N LYS A 193 7.64 18.55 -25.85
CA LYS A 193 8.75 19.53 -25.70
C LYS A 193 9.48 19.34 -24.38
N GLN A 194 8.76 19.06 -23.29
CA GLN A 194 9.38 18.78 -21.99
C GLN A 194 10.08 17.41 -22.00
N ILE A 195 9.52 16.41 -22.63
CA ILE A 195 10.14 15.09 -22.80
C ILE A 195 11.48 15.22 -23.55
N LYS A 196 11.53 15.97 -24.65
CA LYS A 196 12.79 16.24 -25.38
C LYS A 196 13.83 16.98 -24.54
N LYS A 197 13.42 17.95 -23.72
CA LYS A 197 14.34 18.62 -22.78
C LYS A 197 14.86 17.66 -21.71
N ALA A 198 14.00 16.78 -21.18
CA ALA A 198 14.40 15.76 -20.24
C ALA A 198 15.37 14.75 -20.86
N ALA A 199 15.12 14.29 -22.10
CA ALA A 199 16.03 13.43 -22.83
C ALA A 199 17.41 14.07 -23.05
N ALA A 200 17.46 15.36 -23.41
CA ALA A 200 18.71 16.09 -23.52
C ALA A 200 19.48 16.12 -22.19
N ALA A 201 18.79 16.44 -21.07
CA ALA A 201 19.39 16.44 -19.74
C ALA A 201 19.93 15.05 -19.35
N ILE A 202 19.22 13.96 -19.68
CA ILE A 202 19.68 12.58 -19.44
C ILE A 202 20.94 12.29 -20.26
N ASN A 203 20.98 12.73 -21.53
CA ASN A 203 22.14 12.52 -22.38
C ASN A 203 23.40 13.27 -21.90
N GLU A 204 23.25 14.35 -21.17
CA GLU A 204 24.36 15.17 -20.63
C GLU A 204 24.81 14.77 -19.24
N ALA A 205 23.95 14.12 -18.45
CA ALA A 205 24.22 13.78 -17.05
C ALA A 205 25.43 12.83 -16.92
N LYS A 206 26.17 13.00 -15.82
CA LYS A 206 27.32 12.16 -15.46
C LYS A 206 27.01 11.20 -14.31
N ARG A 207 26.10 11.60 -13.42
CA ARG A 207 25.68 10.84 -12.22
C ARG A 207 24.15 10.80 -12.13
N PRO A 208 23.46 10.33 -13.19
CA PRO A 208 22.01 10.25 -13.14
C PRO A 208 21.54 9.14 -12.19
N LEU A 209 20.33 9.31 -11.64
CA LEU A 209 19.68 8.34 -10.76
C LEU A 209 18.17 8.30 -11.07
N LEU A 210 17.62 7.09 -11.21
CA LEU A 210 16.18 6.87 -11.24
C LEU A 210 15.65 6.79 -9.80
N TYR A 211 14.60 7.53 -9.51
CA TYR A 211 13.89 7.52 -8.23
C TYR A 211 12.46 7.05 -8.47
N ILE A 212 12.19 5.76 -8.16
CA ILE A 212 10.96 5.06 -8.53
C ILE A 212 9.97 5.10 -7.37
N GLY A 213 8.77 5.61 -7.63
CA GLY A 213 7.68 5.68 -6.64
C GLY A 213 6.49 4.79 -6.96
N GLY A 214 5.48 4.81 -6.09
CA GLY A 214 4.26 4.01 -6.23
C GLY A 214 3.47 4.27 -7.52
N GLY A 215 3.66 5.43 -8.16
CA GLY A 215 3.08 5.73 -9.48
C GLY A 215 3.54 4.75 -10.56
N ALA A 216 4.73 4.17 -10.43
CA ALA A 216 5.22 3.14 -11.35
C ALA A 216 4.41 1.84 -11.25
N VAL A 217 3.96 1.49 -10.04
CA VAL A 217 3.06 0.35 -9.81
C VAL A 217 1.67 0.65 -10.35
N ALA A 218 1.14 1.84 -10.07
CA ALA A 218 -0.20 2.26 -10.48
C ALA A 218 -0.37 2.31 -12.01
N SER A 219 0.65 2.78 -12.73
CA SER A 219 0.66 2.87 -14.20
C SER A 219 1.14 1.59 -14.91
N ASN A 220 1.43 0.50 -14.16
CA ASN A 220 2.01 -0.74 -14.68
C ASN A 220 3.31 -0.52 -15.50
N ALA A 221 4.15 0.42 -15.08
CA ALA A 221 5.33 0.86 -15.82
C ALA A 221 6.58 -0.02 -15.63
N SER A 222 6.52 -1.11 -14.87
CA SER A 222 7.69 -1.94 -14.52
C SER A 222 8.48 -2.39 -15.74
N GLU A 223 7.80 -2.86 -16.79
CA GLU A 223 8.47 -3.36 -18.01
C GLU A 223 9.21 -2.25 -18.74
N ILE A 224 8.57 -1.11 -18.96
CA ILE A 224 9.22 0.02 -19.66
C ILE A 224 10.35 0.63 -18.82
N ILE A 225 10.25 0.65 -17.49
CA ILE A 225 11.33 1.10 -16.59
C ILE A 225 12.54 0.17 -16.74
N ARG A 226 12.34 -1.16 -16.68
CA ARG A 226 13.43 -2.14 -16.86
C ARG A 226 14.08 -2.03 -18.26
N LYS A 227 13.29 -1.84 -19.31
CA LYS A 227 13.80 -1.57 -20.67
C LYS A 227 14.62 -0.28 -20.70
N PHE A 228 14.12 0.78 -20.08
CA PHE A 228 14.80 2.07 -20.00
C PHE A 228 16.14 1.97 -19.26
N MET A 229 16.17 1.28 -18.13
CA MET A 229 17.40 1.00 -17.37
C MET A 229 18.40 0.22 -18.21
N LYS A 230 17.96 -0.84 -18.88
CA LYS A 230 18.83 -1.64 -19.75
C LYS A 230 19.42 -0.83 -20.90
N LYS A 231 18.63 0.07 -21.51
CA LYS A 231 19.08 0.96 -22.59
C LYS A 231 20.09 1.99 -22.10
N THR A 232 19.85 2.59 -20.93
CA THR A 232 20.62 3.75 -20.44
C THR A 232 21.76 3.38 -19.50
N GLY A 233 21.65 2.27 -18.78
CA GLY A 233 22.57 1.87 -17.74
C GLY A 233 22.50 2.73 -16.47
N ILE A 234 21.43 3.51 -16.29
CA ILE A 234 21.22 4.39 -15.11
C ILE A 234 20.83 3.55 -13.90
N PRO A 235 21.54 3.71 -12.75
CA PRO A 235 21.16 3.05 -11.51
C PRO A 235 19.84 3.62 -10.96
N ALA A 236 19.18 2.83 -10.10
CA ALA A 236 17.88 3.18 -9.55
C ALA A 236 17.78 2.94 -8.04
N VAL A 237 16.90 3.71 -7.41
CA VAL A 237 16.41 3.50 -6.05
C VAL A 237 14.89 3.42 -6.06
N GLU A 238 14.33 2.61 -5.16
CA GLU A 238 12.89 2.43 -5.00
C GLU A 238 12.39 3.06 -3.69
N THR A 239 11.20 3.65 -3.73
CA THR A 239 10.48 3.94 -2.48
C THR A 239 9.85 2.67 -1.93
N LEU A 240 9.45 2.67 -0.65
CA LEU A 240 8.69 1.56 -0.05
C LEU A 240 7.53 1.09 -0.95
N MET A 241 6.80 2.03 -1.56
CA MET A 241 5.64 1.74 -2.40
C MET A 241 5.98 1.25 -3.81
N ALA A 242 7.26 1.24 -4.18
CA ALA A 242 7.73 0.80 -5.48
C ALA A 242 8.47 -0.54 -5.43
N LEU A 243 8.73 -1.08 -4.24
CA LEU A 243 9.47 -2.34 -4.09
C LEU A 243 8.87 -3.45 -4.95
N GLY A 244 9.72 -4.05 -5.78
CA GLY A 244 9.34 -5.04 -6.78
C GLY A 244 9.06 -4.50 -8.18
N VAL A 245 9.04 -3.18 -8.41
CA VAL A 245 9.09 -2.64 -9.78
C VAL A 245 10.35 -3.13 -10.48
N LEU A 246 11.45 -3.16 -9.75
CA LEU A 246 12.70 -3.81 -10.14
C LEU A 246 12.85 -5.16 -9.43
N ASP A 247 13.64 -6.04 -10.01
CA ASP A 247 14.12 -7.21 -9.29
C ASP A 247 15.15 -6.77 -8.25
N ALA A 248 15.00 -7.23 -7.00
CA ALA A 248 15.96 -6.94 -5.94
C ALA A 248 17.39 -7.42 -6.24
N LYS A 249 17.55 -8.35 -7.21
CA LYS A 249 18.84 -8.88 -7.67
C LYS A 249 19.43 -8.14 -8.87
N ASP A 250 18.72 -7.13 -9.41
CA ASP A 250 19.23 -6.33 -10.53
C ASP A 250 20.44 -5.50 -10.04
N GLU A 251 21.56 -5.59 -10.73
CA GLU A 251 22.83 -4.90 -10.38
C GLU A 251 22.70 -3.37 -10.38
N LEU A 252 21.72 -2.81 -11.09
CA LEU A 252 21.41 -1.38 -11.12
C LEU A 252 20.43 -0.95 -10.03
N ASN A 253 19.83 -1.89 -9.30
CA ASN A 253 18.93 -1.60 -8.21
C ASN A 253 19.71 -1.44 -6.89
N LEU A 254 19.75 -0.23 -6.36
CA LEU A 254 20.40 0.07 -5.07
C LEU A 254 19.50 -0.24 -3.87
N GLY A 255 18.25 -0.66 -4.12
CA GLY A 255 17.26 -0.98 -3.11
C GLY A 255 16.45 0.22 -2.63
N MET A 256 15.85 0.06 -1.44
CA MET A 256 14.97 1.08 -0.85
C MET A 256 15.75 2.33 -0.43
N ALA A 257 15.18 3.49 -0.72
CA ALA A 257 15.67 4.80 -0.29
C ALA A 257 14.78 5.40 0.82
N GLY A 258 15.34 6.30 1.62
CA GLY A 258 14.63 7.06 2.65
C GLY A 258 15.10 6.78 4.06
N MET A 259 14.24 7.06 5.06
CA MET A 259 14.57 6.99 6.48
C MET A 259 15.22 5.65 6.89
N HIS A 260 14.74 4.55 6.33
CA HIS A 260 15.28 3.20 6.55
C HIS A 260 15.85 2.59 5.25
N GLY A 261 16.22 3.45 4.31
CA GLY A 261 16.90 3.05 3.08
C GLY A 261 18.33 2.59 3.31
N SER A 262 18.92 1.91 2.31
CA SER A 262 20.31 1.51 2.36
C SER A 262 21.23 2.74 2.37
N TYR A 263 22.44 2.59 2.92
CA TYR A 263 23.46 3.63 2.88
C TYR A 263 23.73 4.09 1.44
N ALA A 264 23.93 3.14 0.52
CA ALA A 264 24.21 3.43 -0.88
C ALA A 264 23.06 4.17 -1.58
N SER A 265 21.79 3.78 -1.33
CA SER A 265 20.62 4.44 -1.91
C SER A 265 20.52 5.91 -1.47
N ASN A 266 20.73 6.18 -0.20
CA ASN A 266 20.65 7.53 0.34
C ASN A 266 21.83 8.42 -0.10
N MET A 267 23.03 7.86 -0.19
CA MET A 267 24.19 8.57 -0.75
C MET A 267 24.02 8.83 -2.24
N ALA A 268 23.45 7.88 -3.01
CA ALA A 268 23.14 8.08 -4.43
C ALA A 268 22.18 9.26 -4.64
N LEU A 269 21.11 9.36 -3.84
CA LEU A 269 20.20 10.50 -3.87
C LEU A 269 20.87 11.83 -3.56
N SER A 270 21.85 11.83 -2.64
CA SER A 270 22.54 13.05 -2.21
C SER A 270 23.56 13.54 -3.23
N GLU A 271 24.20 12.63 -3.99
CA GLU A 271 25.33 12.96 -4.87
C GLU A 271 25.03 12.90 -6.37
N CYS A 272 23.83 12.50 -6.78
CA CYS A 272 23.45 12.53 -8.19
C CYS A 272 23.48 13.96 -8.73
N ASP A 273 23.74 14.12 -10.04
CA ASP A 273 23.68 15.38 -10.76
C ASP A 273 22.34 15.54 -11.53
N LEU A 274 21.65 14.42 -11.74
CA LEU A 274 20.30 14.38 -12.34
C LEU A 274 19.46 13.35 -11.61
N LEU A 275 18.37 13.76 -10.99
CA LEU A 275 17.38 12.87 -10.38
C LEU A 275 16.15 12.78 -11.29
N ILE A 276 15.82 11.55 -11.69
CA ILE A 276 14.68 11.26 -12.57
C ILE A 276 13.61 10.60 -11.70
N SER A 277 12.64 11.40 -11.26
CA SER A 277 11.53 10.93 -10.43
C SER A 277 10.43 10.33 -11.29
N LEU A 278 10.15 9.05 -11.06
CA LEU A 278 9.20 8.22 -11.78
C LEU A 278 7.99 7.91 -10.89
N GLY A 279 7.00 8.81 -10.86
CA GLY A 279 5.79 8.65 -10.05
C GLY A 279 6.04 8.64 -8.55
N ALA A 280 6.98 9.45 -8.05
CA ALA A 280 7.31 9.59 -6.64
C ALA A 280 6.92 10.96 -6.10
N ARG A 281 6.37 11.02 -4.87
CA ARG A 281 5.79 12.23 -4.27
C ARG A 281 6.75 13.08 -3.46
N PHE A 282 7.97 12.69 -3.24
CA PHE A 282 8.93 13.38 -2.37
C PHE A 282 8.45 13.57 -0.92
N CYS A 283 7.91 12.51 -0.30
CA CYS A 283 7.47 12.58 1.09
C CYS A 283 8.66 12.72 2.06
N ASP A 284 8.39 13.24 3.26
CA ASP A 284 9.39 13.49 4.31
C ASP A 284 10.18 12.25 4.73
N ARG A 285 9.58 11.06 4.62
CA ARG A 285 10.24 9.77 4.91
C ARG A 285 11.36 9.42 3.93
N VAL A 286 11.39 10.07 2.75
CA VAL A 286 12.48 9.90 1.79
C VAL A 286 13.32 11.17 1.67
N THR A 287 12.72 12.35 1.67
CA THR A 287 13.48 13.58 1.49
C THR A 287 14.28 13.98 2.73
N GLY A 288 13.80 13.61 3.93
CA GLY A 288 14.32 14.23 5.13
C GLY A 288 14.24 15.75 5.03
N ARG A 289 15.33 16.43 5.30
CA ARG A 289 15.48 17.89 5.18
C ARG A 289 15.51 18.31 3.71
N THR A 290 14.47 19.00 3.25
CA THR A 290 14.22 19.27 1.84
C THR A 290 15.25 20.19 1.15
N ASP A 291 15.87 21.10 1.88
CA ASP A 291 16.94 21.98 1.38
C ASP A 291 18.28 21.26 1.16
N GLU A 292 18.45 20.07 1.74
CA GLU A 292 19.61 19.23 1.56
C GLU A 292 19.35 18.04 0.61
N PHE A 293 18.09 17.80 0.22
CA PHE A 293 17.73 16.67 -0.63
C PHE A 293 18.16 16.90 -2.08
N ALA A 294 19.01 16.02 -2.60
CA ALA A 294 19.49 16.07 -4.00
C ALA A 294 19.93 17.48 -4.44
N LYS A 295 20.55 18.25 -3.54
CA LYS A 295 20.83 19.68 -3.73
C LYS A 295 21.75 19.99 -4.90
N HIS A 296 22.46 19.01 -5.42
CA HIS A 296 23.35 19.14 -6.57
C HIS A 296 22.71 18.68 -7.88
N ALA A 297 21.51 18.11 -7.81
CA ALA A 297 20.84 17.52 -8.97
C ALA A 297 19.87 18.48 -9.65
N LYS A 298 19.80 18.42 -10.98
CA LYS A 298 18.59 18.82 -11.69
C LYS A 298 17.54 17.75 -11.51
N ILE A 299 16.26 18.13 -11.44
CA ILE A 299 15.14 17.22 -11.16
C ILE A 299 14.23 17.11 -12.39
N ILE A 300 14.12 15.92 -12.97
CA ILE A 300 13.02 15.53 -13.85
C ILE A 300 11.93 14.94 -12.97
N HIS A 301 10.73 15.52 -13.00
CA HIS A 301 9.60 15.02 -12.21
C HIS A 301 8.46 14.61 -13.13
N ILE A 302 8.23 13.30 -13.23
CA ILE A 302 7.14 12.70 -14.01
C ILE A 302 6.07 12.22 -13.03
N ASP A 303 4.89 12.83 -13.10
CA ASP A 303 3.74 12.45 -12.28
C ASP A 303 2.44 12.69 -13.05
N ILE A 304 1.44 11.84 -12.83
CA ILE A 304 0.11 12.00 -13.43
C ILE A 304 -0.71 13.10 -12.73
N ASP A 305 -0.39 13.39 -11.48
CA ASP A 305 -1.06 14.41 -10.67
C ASP A 305 -0.32 15.75 -10.77
N PRO A 306 -0.90 16.74 -11.48
CA PRO A 306 -0.25 18.04 -11.63
C PRO A 306 -0.04 18.75 -10.29
N SER A 307 -0.83 18.44 -9.25
CA SER A 307 -0.68 19.03 -7.92
C SER A 307 0.55 18.53 -7.16
N SER A 308 1.12 17.40 -7.58
CA SER A 308 2.35 16.84 -7.01
C SER A 308 3.62 17.49 -7.56
N ILE A 309 3.55 18.06 -8.76
CA ILE A 309 4.70 18.70 -9.43
C ILE A 309 5.16 19.93 -8.66
N SER A 310 6.44 19.95 -8.29
CA SER A 310 7.08 21.04 -7.54
C SER A 310 6.42 21.36 -6.18
N LYS A 311 5.62 20.45 -5.63
CA LYS A 311 4.95 20.65 -4.35
C LYS A 311 5.93 20.67 -3.16
N ILE A 312 6.92 19.78 -3.18
CA ILE A 312 7.91 19.63 -2.10
C ILE A 312 9.30 19.97 -2.61
N ILE A 313 9.72 19.40 -3.73
CA ILE A 313 11.02 19.63 -4.37
C ILE A 313 10.77 20.27 -5.74
N ASN A 314 11.45 21.38 -6.04
CA ASN A 314 11.31 22.09 -7.32
C ASN A 314 11.79 21.23 -8.49
N ALA A 315 10.92 21.03 -9.48
CA ALA A 315 11.25 20.31 -10.70
C ALA A 315 11.86 21.25 -11.76
N HIS A 316 13.02 20.88 -12.30
CA HIS A 316 13.64 21.57 -13.42
C HIS A 316 12.97 21.20 -14.76
N TYR A 317 12.53 19.96 -14.85
CA TYR A 317 11.85 19.40 -16.02
C TYR A 317 10.54 18.74 -15.57
N PRO A 318 9.45 19.52 -15.39
CA PRO A 318 8.14 18.98 -15.01
C PRO A 318 7.47 18.30 -16.20
N ILE A 319 6.97 17.08 -16.00
CA ILE A 319 6.22 16.33 -17.01
C ILE A 319 4.96 15.75 -16.35
N VAL A 320 3.80 16.34 -16.66
CA VAL A 320 2.51 15.78 -16.24
C VAL A 320 2.07 14.76 -17.28
N GLY A 321 1.82 13.51 -16.84
CA GLY A 321 1.37 12.44 -17.71
C GLY A 321 1.45 11.07 -17.03
N ASP A 322 0.80 10.08 -17.65
CA ASP A 322 0.93 8.69 -17.24
C ASP A 322 2.37 8.20 -17.49
N LEU A 323 2.92 7.51 -16.50
CA LEU A 323 4.33 7.15 -16.52
C LEU A 323 4.70 6.20 -17.66
N THR A 324 3.84 5.24 -17.99
CA THR A 324 4.06 4.31 -19.10
C THR A 324 4.10 5.05 -20.45
N ASN A 325 3.16 5.98 -20.65
CA ASN A 325 3.11 6.80 -21.87
C ASN A 325 4.34 7.72 -21.99
N VAL A 326 4.68 8.43 -20.91
CA VAL A 326 5.81 9.36 -20.88
C VAL A 326 7.14 8.63 -21.07
N LEU A 327 7.35 7.50 -20.39
CA LEU A 327 8.58 6.71 -20.53
C LEU A 327 8.72 6.08 -21.90
N SER A 328 7.62 5.68 -22.55
CA SER A 328 7.67 5.14 -23.91
C SER A 328 8.18 6.19 -24.89
N GLU A 329 7.69 7.44 -24.81
CA GLU A 329 8.19 8.54 -25.63
C GLU A 329 9.64 8.93 -25.27
N LEU A 330 9.95 8.99 -23.97
CA LEU A 330 11.29 9.31 -23.48
C LEU A 330 12.33 8.25 -23.91
N TYR A 331 11.93 6.98 -23.95
CA TYR A 331 12.77 5.87 -24.40
C TYR A 331 13.21 6.06 -25.84
N GLU A 332 12.34 6.55 -26.72
CA GLU A 332 12.68 6.84 -28.14
C GLU A 332 13.57 8.09 -28.27
N GLU A 333 13.38 9.10 -27.46
CA GLU A 333 14.14 10.37 -27.52
C GLU A 333 15.55 10.28 -26.89
N VAL A 334 15.79 9.36 -25.94
CA VAL A 334 17.13 9.15 -25.36
C VAL A 334 18.02 8.39 -26.33
N LYS A 335 19.16 8.99 -26.69
CA LYS A 335 20.12 8.44 -27.67
C LYS A 335 20.78 7.13 -27.16
N GLY A 336 20.67 6.18 -27.90
CA GLY A 336 21.00 4.85 -28.37
C GLY A 336 21.95 3.96 -27.66
N GLU A 337 23.06 4.10 -27.17
CA GLU A 337 23.87 3.05 -26.54
C GLU A 337 23.92 3.24 -25.02
N PRO A 338 24.06 2.14 -24.23
CA PRO A 338 24.21 2.27 -22.81
C PRO A 338 25.38 3.20 -22.51
N LYS A 339 25.08 4.38 -21.95
CA LYS A 339 26.11 5.32 -21.55
C LYS A 339 26.96 4.68 -20.47
N ASN A 340 28.27 4.71 -20.66
CA ASN A 340 29.17 4.13 -19.67
C ASN A 340 29.22 5.04 -18.43
N TYR A 341 28.45 4.69 -17.38
CA TYR A 341 28.49 5.34 -16.08
C TYR A 341 29.48 4.64 -15.11
N ALA A 342 30.53 3.98 -15.63
CA ALA A 342 31.49 3.24 -14.79
C ALA A 342 32.01 4.04 -13.61
N PRO A 343 32.46 5.32 -13.74
CA PRO A 343 32.94 6.09 -12.58
C PRO A 343 31.85 6.32 -11.53
N TRP A 344 30.59 6.49 -11.96
CA TRP A 344 29.46 6.64 -11.04
C TRP A 344 29.15 5.33 -10.32
N ARG A 345 29.13 4.22 -11.04
CA ARG A 345 28.91 2.89 -10.46
C ARG A 345 30.01 2.50 -9.46
N GLU A 346 31.28 2.81 -9.76
CA GLU A 346 32.39 2.58 -8.82
C GLU A 346 32.20 3.33 -7.49
N ILE A 347 31.64 4.54 -7.53
CA ILE A 347 31.31 5.29 -6.32
C ILE A 347 30.20 4.58 -5.55
N LEU A 348 29.11 4.16 -6.24
CA LEU A 348 27.98 3.47 -5.64
C LEU A 348 28.39 2.11 -5.05
N ASP A 349 29.20 1.33 -5.75
CA ASP A 349 29.76 0.06 -5.27
C ASP A 349 30.60 0.26 -4.00
N ARG A 350 31.35 1.37 -3.95
CA ARG A 350 32.11 1.73 -2.75
C ARG A 350 31.20 2.01 -1.57
N TYR A 351 30.06 2.70 -1.78
CA TYR A 351 29.07 2.94 -0.73
C TYR A 351 28.42 1.65 -0.24
N GLN A 352 28.09 0.73 -1.14
CA GLN A 352 27.54 -0.59 -0.77
C GLN A 352 28.56 -1.39 0.06
N LYS A 353 29.85 -1.33 -0.28
CA LYS A 353 30.92 -2.02 0.46
C LYS A 353 31.25 -1.35 1.80
N LEU A 354 31.14 -0.02 1.88
CA LEU A 354 31.47 0.74 3.10
C LEU A 354 30.47 0.46 4.22
N ASN A 355 29.18 0.45 3.91
CA ASN A 355 28.10 0.16 4.86
C ASN A 355 27.07 -0.74 4.16
N PRO A 356 27.34 -2.04 4.04
CA PRO A 356 26.40 -2.97 3.46
C PRO A 356 25.14 -3.06 4.31
N LEU A 357 24.00 -3.19 3.64
CA LEU A 357 22.77 -3.54 4.34
C LEU A 357 22.89 -4.97 4.85
N GLY A 358 22.86 -5.15 6.16
CA GLY A 358 23.08 -6.44 6.78
C GLY A 358 22.83 -6.42 8.28
N TYR A 359 23.00 -7.56 8.91
CA TYR A 359 22.85 -7.76 10.35
C TYR A 359 23.85 -8.81 10.84
N THR A 360 24.11 -8.80 12.13
CA THR A 360 24.89 -9.87 12.78
C THR A 360 23.95 -10.99 13.18
N ASP A 361 24.10 -12.15 12.57
CA ASP A 361 23.29 -13.34 12.90
C ASP A 361 23.63 -13.88 14.30
N SER A 362 22.71 -14.65 14.88
CA SER A 362 22.86 -15.20 16.22
C SER A 362 22.23 -16.60 16.33
N ASP A 363 22.91 -17.48 17.03
CA ASP A 363 22.35 -18.79 17.39
C ASP A 363 21.60 -18.77 18.73
N LYS A 364 21.71 -17.67 19.48
CA LYS A 364 21.05 -17.52 20.80
C LYS A 364 19.67 -16.89 20.72
N VAL A 365 19.47 -15.98 19.79
CA VAL A 365 18.20 -15.26 19.59
C VAL A 365 17.90 -15.15 18.09
N LEU A 366 16.64 -15.26 17.73
CA LEU A 366 16.22 -15.09 16.34
C LEU A 366 16.33 -13.62 15.92
N LYS A 367 17.03 -13.37 14.82
CA LYS A 367 17.08 -12.05 14.21
C LYS A 367 15.90 -11.89 13.24
N PRO A 368 15.17 -10.77 13.30
CA PRO A 368 14.01 -10.55 12.44
C PRO A 368 14.36 -10.56 10.95
N GLN A 369 15.55 -10.07 10.60
CA GLN A 369 16.06 -10.07 9.23
C GLN A 369 16.21 -11.52 8.71
N TRP A 370 16.77 -12.41 9.53
CA TRP A 370 16.90 -13.83 9.19
C TRP A 370 15.52 -14.49 8.97
N VAL A 371 14.53 -14.14 9.80
CA VAL A 371 13.16 -14.66 9.65
C VAL A 371 12.56 -14.25 8.31
N VAL A 372 12.76 -12.99 7.89
CA VAL A 372 12.28 -12.47 6.59
C VAL A 372 12.96 -13.19 5.43
N GLU A 373 14.28 -13.31 5.44
CA GLU A 373 15.05 -13.99 4.40
C GLU A 373 14.70 -15.48 4.29
N GLU A 374 14.57 -16.17 5.43
CA GLU A 374 14.22 -17.58 5.44
C GLU A 374 12.77 -17.82 4.99
N THR A 375 11.86 -16.91 5.33
CA THR A 375 10.49 -16.93 4.78
C THR A 375 10.53 -16.88 3.26
N ALA A 376 11.27 -15.95 2.67
CA ALA A 376 11.35 -15.82 1.22
C ALA A 376 11.85 -17.09 0.53
N LYS A 377 12.83 -17.79 1.13
CA LYS A 377 13.34 -19.08 0.61
C LYS A 377 12.28 -20.18 0.65
N ILE A 378 11.46 -20.22 1.70
CA ILE A 378 10.46 -21.29 1.90
C ILE A 378 9.20 -21.05 1.04
N VAL A 379 8.70 -19.82 0.99
CA VAL A 379 7.43 -19.51 0.30
C VAL A 379 7.60 -19.31 -1.22
N GLY A 380 8.83 -19.04 -1.66
CA GLY A 380 9.16 -18.84 -3.08
C GLY A 380 8.78 -17.47 -3.64
N PRO A 381 9.14 -17.21 -4.91
CA PRO A 381 9.06 -15.88 -5.52
C PRO A 381 7.64 -15.41 -5.84
N GLU A 382 6.67 -16.32 -5.88
CA GLU A 382 5.29 -16.00 -6.25
C GLU A 382 4.42 -15.60 -5.06
N ALA A 383 4.92 -15.71 -3.82
CA ALA A 383 4.17 -15.33 -2.64
C ALA A 383 3.87 -13.83 -2.60
N ILE A 384 2.69 -13.49 -2.13
CA ILE A 384 2.28 -12.11 -1.85
C ILE A 384 2.62 -11.82 -0.40
N ILE A 385 3.25 -10.68 -0.16
CA ILE A 385 3.73 -10.28 1.15
C ILE A 385 2.93 -9.07 1.63
N ALA A 386 2.12 -9.29 2.65
CA ALA A 386 1.49 -8.21 3.38
C ALA A 386 2.34 -7.84 4.59
N THR A 387 2.30 -6.60 5.00
CA THR A 387 2.87 -6.16 6.27
C THR A 387 1.89 -5.34 7.06
N ASP A 388 1.93 -5.49 8.36
CA ASP A 388 1.43 -4.49 9.27
C ASP A 388 2.47 -3.37 9.42
N VAL A 389 2.28 -2.41 10.32
CA VAL A 389 3.13 -1.22 10.44
C VAL A 389 3.95 -1.24 11.72
N GLY A 390 5.26 -1.08 11.57
CA GLY A 390 6.24 -1.09 12.65
C GLY A 390 7.64 -1.48 12.17
N GLN A 391 8.51 -1.95 13.08
CA GLN A 391 9.85 -2.43 12.72
C GLN A 391 9.78 -3.61 11.72
N HIS A 392 8.82 -4.51 11.89
CA HIS A 392 8.58 -5.65 11.01
C HIS A 392 8.34 -5.23 9.54
N GLN A 393 7.62 -4.13 9.31
CA GLN A 393 7.43 -3.56 7.98
C GLN A 393 8.76 -3.16 7.33
N MET A 394 9.62 -2.52 8.09
CA MET A 394 10.91 -2.04 7.59
C MET A 394 11.90 -3.19 7.36
N TRP A 395 11.95 -4.19 8.24
CA TRP A 395 12.78 -5.38 8.00
C TRP A 395 12.32 -6.15 6.75
N VAL A 396 11.01 -6.26 6.52
CA VAL A 396 10.50 -6.85 5.27
C VAL A 396 10.90 -5.99 4.06
N ALA A 397 10.77 -4.68 4.15
CA ALA A 397 11.16 -3.78 3.05
C ALA A 397 12.65 -3.84 2.72
N GLN A 398 13.51 -4.09 3.73
CA GLN A 398 14.96 -4.16 3.56
C GLN A 398 15.46 -5.54 3.11
N PHE A 399 14.86 -6.64 3.60
CA PHE A 399 15.42 -7.99 3.48
C PHE A 399 14.59 -8.98 2.68
N TYR A 400 13.34 -8.66 2.31
CA TYR A 400 12.58 -9.52 1.41
C TYR A 400 12.96 -9.23 -0.05
N PRO A 401 13.37 -10.24 -0.85
CA PRO A 401 13.83 -10.03 -2.22
C PRO A 401 12.65 -9.91 -3.20
N PHE A 402 11.97 -8.76 -3.19
CA PHE A 402 10.88 -8.47 -4.11
C PHE A 402 11.36 -8.52 -5.57
N ASN A 403 10.56 -9.11 -6.48
CA ASN A 403 10.93 -9.32 -7.87
C ASN A 403 9.85 -8.88 -8.88
N ARG A 404 8.66 -8.55 -8.39
CA ARG A 404 7.55 -8.09 -9.23
C ARG A 404 6.72 -7.01 -8.55
N ALA A 405 6.20 -6.09 -9.35
CA ALA A 405 5.25 -5.10 -8.85
C ALA A 405 3.99 -5.78 -8.29
N ARG A 406 3.30 -5.14 -7.36
CA ARG A 406 2.09 -5.63 -6.66
C ARG A 406 2.32 -6.85 -5.77
N GLN A 407 3.57 -7.22 -5.50
CA GLN A 407 3.91 -8.29 -4.57
C GLN A 407 3.83 -7.83 -3.10
N LEU A 408 4.11 -6.56 -2.83
CA LEU A 408 4.04 -5.96 -1.49
C LEU A 408 2.69 -5.28 -1.25
N VAL A 409 2.04 -5.63 -0.14
CA VAL A 409 0.80 -5.04 0.37
C VAL A 409 1.07 -4.40 1.73
N THR A 410 1.13 -3.06 1.79
CA THR A 410 1.55 -2.35 3.00
C THR A 410 0.93 -0.96 3.08
N SER A 411 0.70 -0.44 4.28
CA SER A 411 0.31 0.95 4.52
C SER A 411 1.55 1.83 4.61
N GLY A 412 1.95 2.46 3.50
CA GLY A 412 3.18 3.24 3.43
C GLY A 412 3.00 4.72 3.77
N GLY A 413 1.89 5.34 3.36
CA GLY A 413 1.66 6.77 3.52
C GLY A 413 1.06 7.15 4.87
N LEU A 414 -0.02 6.47 5.30
CA LEU A 414 -0.65 6.73 6.60
C LEU A 414 0.03 5.97 7.74
N GLY A 415 0.57 4.78 7.46
CA GLY A 415 1.24 3.97 8.48
C GLY A 415 0.27 3.35 9.48
N THR A 416 -0.81 2.75 9.00
CA THR A 416 -1.91 2.24 9.82
C THR A 416 -1.57 0.89 10.44
N MET A 417 -1.41 0.82 11.76
CA MET A 417 -1.38 -0.45 12.49
C MET A 417 -2.75 -1.14 12.45
N GLY A 418 -2.75 -2.48 12.37
CA GLY A 418 -3.97 -3.29 12.16
C GLY A 418 -4.37 -3.45 10.69
N TYR A 419 -3.58 -2.93 9.76
CA TYR A 419 -3.78 -3.04 8.32
C TYR A 419 -3.48 -4.45 7.78
N GLY A 420 -2.46 -5.11 8.29
CA GLY A 420 -1.81 -6.25 7.65
C GLY A 420 -2.75 -7.45 7.43
N LEU A 421 -3.41 -7.94 8.47
CA LEU A 421 -4.28 -9.12 8.38
C LEU A 421 -5.48 -8.92 7.43
N PRO A 422 -6.31 -7.86 7.57
CA PRO A 422 -7.43 -7.67 6.64
C PRO A 422 -6.98 -7.42 5.20
N ALA A 423 -5.89 -6.68 4.99
CA ALA A 423 -5.34 -6.48 3.65
C ALA A 423 -4.80 -7.78 3.03
N ALA A 424 -4.19 -8.66 3.83
CA ALA A 424 -3.77 -9.99 3.39
C ALA A 424 -4.97 -10.88 3.00
N ILE A 425 -6.09 -10.79 3.72
CA ILE A 425 -7.35 -11.46 3.34
C ILE A 425 -7.82 -10.95 1.98
N GLY A 426 -7.85 -9.64 1.78
CA GLY A 426 -8.20 -9.03 0.49
C GLY A 426 -7.27 -9.46 -0.65
N ALA A 427 -5.97 -9.49 -0.40
CA ALA A 427 -4.98 -9.96 -1.36
C ALA A 427 -5.16 -11.45 -1.70
N LYS A 428 -5.47 -12.30 -0.72
CA LYS A 428 -5.77 -13.72 -0.94
C LYS A 428 -7.06 -13.93 -1.71
N CYS A 429 -8.07 -13.09 -1.50
CA CYS A 429 -9.29 -13.08 -2.31
C CYS A 429 -9.01 -12.72 -3.76
N ALA A 430 -8.08 -11.78 -4.01
CA ALA A 430 -7.69 -11.35 -5.36
C ALA A 430 -6.87 -12.41 -6.09
N MET A 431 -6.02 -13.16 -5.38
CA MET A 431 -5.09 -14.15 -5.92
C MET A 431 -5.19 -15.47 -5.13
N PRO A 432 -6.27 -16.23 -5.30
CA PRO A 432 -6.56 -17.41 -4.47
C PRO A 432 -5.51 -18.52 -4.59
N GLU A 433 -4.79 -18.60 -5.70
CA GLU A 433 -3.76 -19.63 -5.92
C GLU A 433 -2.40 -19.28 -5.29
N HIS A 434 -2.17 -18.00 -4.94
CA HIS A 434 -0.90 -17.59 -4.36
C HIS A 434 -0.89 -17.79 -2.84
N LEU A 435 0.27 -18.10 -2.28
CA LEU A 435 0.50 -17.96 -0.85
C LEU A 435 0.47 -16.48 -0.48
N VAL A 436 -0.21 -16.16 0.61
CA VAL A 436 -0.20 -14.82 1.20
C VAL A 436 0.37 -14.91 2.60
N VAL A 437 1.44 -14.18 2.84
CA VAL A 437 2.12 -14.09 4.13
C VAL A 437 2.01 -12.66 4.64
N ASN A 438 1.52 -12.50 5.85
CA ASN A 438 1.46 -11.23 6.55
C ASN A 438 2.54 -11.19 7.63
N PHE A 439 3.47 -10.24 7.53
CA PHE A 439 4.39 -9.95 8.63
C PHE A 439 3.78 -8.87 9.53
N THR A 440 3.68 -9.16 10.80
CA THR A 440 3.07 -8.28 11.79
C THR A 440 3.89 -8.22 13.07
N GLY A 441 3.61 -7.25 13.92
CA GLY A 441 4.13 -7.18 15.29
C GLY A 441 3.10 -7.69 16.29
N ASP A 442 3.57 -8.01 17.49
CA ASP A 442 2.75 -8.45 18.62
C ASP A 442 1.69 -7.43 19.05
N GLY A 443 1.97 -6.13 18.89
CA GLY A 443 0.98 -5.07 19.13
C GLY A 443 0.02 -4.87 17.96
N SER A 444 0.52 -4.90 16.71
CA SER A 444 -0.29 -4.60 15.53
C SER A 444 -1.35 -5.66 15.24
N ILE A 445 -1.01 -6.94 15.39
CA ILE A 445 -1.95 -8.04 15.11
C ILE A 445 -3.21 -7.96 15.97
N LEU A 446 -3.08 -7.44 17.19
CA LEU A 446 -4.20 -7.33 18.12
C LEU A 446 -5.25 -6.30 17.70
N MET A 447 -4.92 -5.36 16.83
CA MET A 447 -5.84 -4.29 16.42
C MET A 447 -6.98 -4.76 15.50
N ASN A 448 -6.75 -5.82 14.72
CA ASN A 448 -7.76 -6.44 13.85
C ASN A 448 -7.73 -7.98 13.90
N ILE A 449 -7.35 -8.56 15.03
CA ILE A 449 -7.18 -10.00 15.20
C ILE A 449 -8.47 -10.78 14.98
N GLN A 450 -9.63 -10.16 15.19
CA GLN A 450 -10.96 -10.74 14.95
C GLN A 450 -11.17 -11.14 13.49
N GLU A 451 -10.39 -10.61 12.56
CA GLU A 451 -10.47 -10.95 11.14
C GLU A 451 -9.92 -12.37 10.83
N LEU A 452 -9.30 -13.03 11.81
CA LEU A 452 -9.05 -14.47 11.72
C LEU A 452 -10.34 -15.24 11.51
N MET A 453 -11.48 -14.77 12.09
CA MET A 453 -12.78 -15.37 11.85
C MET A 453 -13.27 -15.15 10.41
N THR A 454 -13.01 -13.97 9.85
CA THR A 454 -13.29 -13.67 8.44
C THR A 454 -12.52 -14.64 7.52
N ALA A 455 -11.24 -14.83 7.77
CA ALA A 455 -10.42 -15.77 7.00
C ALA A 455 -10.92 -17.21 7.12
N TYR A 456 -11.35 -17.64 8.31
CA TYR A 456 -11.89 -18.98 8.57
C TYR A 456 -13.23 -19.20 7.84
N GLU A 457 -14.20 -18.30 8.03
CA GLU A 457 -15.54 -18.41 7.44
C GLU A 457 -15.51 -18.43 5.91
N THR A 458 -14.64 -17.62 5.32
CA THR A 458 -14.52 -17.50 3.86
C THR A 458 -13.59 -18.54 3.23
N ASN A 459 -12.93 -19.35 4.05
CA ASN A 459 -11.90 -20.30 3.64
C ASN A 459 -10.76 -19.63 2.84
N VAL A 460 -10.29 -18.50 3.36
CA VAL A 460 -9.23 -17.67 2.78
C VAL A 460 -8.01 -17.71 3.69
N PRO A 461 -7.15 -18.74 3.59
CA PRO A 461 -6.02 -18.91 4.51
C PRO A 461 -4.93 -17.86 4.30
N VAL A 462 -4.51 -17.23 5.40
CA VAL A 462 -3.40 -16.29 5.49
C VAL A 462 -2.41 -16.76 6.54
N ILE A 463 -1.12 -16.73 6.23
CA ILE A 463 -0.05 -17.05 7.18
C ILE A 463 0.41 -15.74 7.82
N ASN A 464 0.19 -15.58 9.12
CA ASN A 464 0.63 -14.41 9.87
C ASN A 464 1.89 -14.77 10.66
N ILE A 465 3.00 -14.10 10.36
CA ILE A 465 4.27 -14.20 11.07
C ILE A 465 4.36 -13.01 12.01
N ILE A 466 4.26 -13.27 13.31
CA ILE A 466 4.38 -12.25 14.36
C ILE A 466 5.85 -12.13 14.73
N LEU A 467 6.52 -11.05 14.31
CA LEU A 467 7.87 -10.72 14.76
C LEU A 467 7.78 -10.12 16.17
N ASN A 468 7.75 -11.01 17.16
CA ASN A 468 7.41 -10.71 18.54
C ASN A 468 8.66 -10.33 19.35
N ASN A 469 8.82 -9.04 19.62
CA ASN A 469 9.88 -8.50 20.48
C ASN A 469 9.37 -7.99 21.84
N ASN A 470 8.11 -8.22 22.17
CA ASN A 470 7.45 -7.71 23.39
C ASN A 470 7.46 -6.18 23.51
N PHE A 471 7.42 -5.46 22.37
CA PHE A 471 7.39 -4.01 22.35
C PHE A 471 6.53 -3.46 21.19
N LEU A 472 6.03 -2.26 21.36
CA LEU A 472 5.76 -1.38 20.22
C LEU A 472 7.12 -0.93 19.64
N GLY A 473 7.72 -1.82 18.84
CA GLY A 473 9.16 -1.83 18.55
C GLY A 473 9.67 -0.54 17.90
N MET A 474 8.95 0.06 16.95
CA MET A 474 9.39 1.30 16.32
C MET A 474 9.36 2.48 17.32
N VAL A 475 8.33 2.56 18.18
CA VAL A 475 8.24 3.59 19.21
C VAL A 475 9.34 3.39 20.26
N ARG A 476 9.57 2.13 20.68
CA ARG A 476 10.69 1.78 21.56
C ARG A 476 12.04 2.24 20.98
N GLN A 477 12.30 2.00 19.68
CA GLN A 477 13.52 2.42 19.02
C GLN A 477 13.70 3.95 19.07
N TRP A 478 12.64 4.71 18.81
CA TRP A 478 12.67 6.18 18.94
C TRP A 478 12.93 6.62 20.38
N GLN A 479 12.32 5.95 21.36
CA GLN A 479 12.57 6.22 22.80
C GLN A 479 14.02 5.91 23.18
N THR A 480 14.62 4.87 22.57
CA THR A 480 16.04 4.55 22.76
C THR A 480 16.95 5.66 22.22
N PHE A 481 16.70 6.13 20.99
CA PHE A 481 17.58 7.10 20.34
C PHE A 481 17.37 8.53 20.83
N PHE A 482 16.14 8.94 21.12
CA PHE A 482 15.81 10.36 21.29
C PHE A 482 15.23 10.71 22.65
N TYR A 483 14.84 9.71 23.47
CA TYR A 483 14.18 9.92 24.77
C TYR A 483 14.86 9.18 25.93
N GLU A 484 16.19 9.00 25.89
CA GLU A 484 17.01 8.46 26.97
C GLU A 484 16.50 7.12 27.53
N LYS A 485 15.98 6.24 26.65
CA LYS A 485 15.42 4.93 27.01
C LYS A 485 14.21 4.99 27.98
N ARG A 486 13.49 6.11 28.02
CA ARG A 486 12.22 6.19 28.78
C ARG A 486 11.11 5.48 28.01
N TYR A 487 10.95 4.20 28.24
CA TYR A 487 10.00 3.31 27.53
C TYR A 487 8.57 3.45 28.06
N SER A 488 7.97 4.63 27.87
CA SER A 488 6.60 4.89 28.32
C SER A 488 5.59 4.19 27.43
N SER A 489 4.80 3.28 28.02
CA SER A 489 3.66 2.58 27.38
C SER A 489 4.02 1.81 26.09
N THR A 490 5.24 1.31 25.98
CA THR A 490 5.71 0.56 24.81
C THR A 490 6.10 -0.88 25.11
N ASP A 491 6.31 -1.23 26.39
CA ASP A 491 6.57 -2.60 26.81
C ASP A 491 5.28 -3.43 26.76
N LEU A 492 5.30 -4.53 26.00
CA LEU A 492 4.21 -5.47 25.82
C LEU A 492 4.57 -6.86 26.38
N SER A 493 5.30 -6.92 27.50
CA SER A 493 5.74 -8.19 28.10
C SER A 493 4.56 -9.07 28.55
N LEU A 494 3.42 -8.47 28.90
CA LEU A 494 2.18 -9.21 29.16
C LEU A 494 1.41 -9.36 27.85
N GLN A 495 1.35 -10.57 27.33
CA GLN A 495 0.75 -10.88 26.03
C GLN A 495 -0.26 -12.03 26.13
N PRO A 496 -1.22 -12.09 25.20
CA PRO A 496 -2.08 -13.26 25.08
C PRO A 496 -1.32 -14.47 24.54
N ASP A 497 -1.90 -15.64 24.69
CA ASP A 497 -1.44 -16.87 24.04
C ASP A 497 -1.92 -16.89 22.57
N PHE A 498 -1.05 -16.51 21.65
CA PHE A 498 -1.37 -16.45 20.22
C PHE A 498 -1.71 -17.82 19.61
N VAL A 499 -1.20 -18.92 20.19
CA VAL A 499 -1.55 -20.28 19.75
C VAL A 499 -3.01 -20.57 20.04
N LYS A 500 -3.44 -20.34 21.28
CA LYS A 500 -4.85 -20.53 21.67
C LYS A 500 -5.80 -19.61 20.90
N ILE A 501 -5.36 -18.39 20.59
CA ILE A 501 -6.15 -17.48 19.74
C ILE A 501 -6.32 -18.06 18.34
N ALA A 502 -5.23 -18.51 17.70
CA ALA A 502 -5.31 -19.14 16.38
C ALA A 502 -6.26 -20.34 16.37
N GLU A 503 -6.14 -21.24 17.36
CA GLU A 503 -6.98 -22.43 17.51
C GLU A 503 -8.44 -22.04 17.79
N GLY A 504 -8.69 -21.04 18.64
CA GLY A 504 -10.03 -20.52 18.93
C GLY A 504 -10.77 -19.97 17.71
N PHE A 505 -10.03 -19.47 16.71
CA PHE A 505 -10.57 -19.05 15.42
C PHE A 505 -10.50 -20.15 14.33
N GLY A 506 -10.25 -21.41 14.71
CA GLY A 506 -10.24 -22.56 13.77
C GLY A 506 -8.96 -22.66 12.92
N GLY A 507 -7.97 -21.83 13.17
CA GLY A 507 -6.65 -21.84 12.54
C GLY A 507 -5.65 -22.77 13.22
N VAL A 508 -4.36 -22.55 12.95
CA VAL A 508 -3.24 -23.25 13.60
C VAL A 508 -2.27 -22.22 14.19
N GLY A 509 -1.71 -22.54 15.37
CA GLY A 509 -0.78 -21.65 16.06
C GLY A 509 0.56 -22.31 16.34
N PHE A 510 1.64 -21.55 16.31
CA PHE A 510 2.99 -22.02 16.62
C PHE A 510 3.74 -20.95 17.42
N VAL A 511 4.60 -21.40 18.35
CA VAL A 511 5.60 -20.55 19.00
C VAL A 511 6.98 -20.99 18.55
N CYS A 512 7.82 -20.07 18.10
CA CYS A 512 9.16 -20.35 17.60
C CYS A 512 10.20 -19.54 18.37
N LYS A 513 11.20 -20.22 18.94
CA LYS A 513 12.32 -19.63 19.67
C LYS A 513 13.67 -19.95 19.01
N SER A 514 13.66 -20.84 18.00
CA SER A 514 14.86 -21.24 17.27
C SER A 514 14.61 -21.26 15.76
N LYS A 515 15.69 -21.24 14.98
CA LYS A 515 15.68 -21.30 13.51
C LYS A 515 14.96 -22.55 12.99
N ASP A 516 15.20 -23.70 13.61
CA ASP A 516 14.60 -24.98 13.19
C ASP A 516 13.11 -25.06 13.52
N GLU A 517 12.69 -24.55 14.69
CA GLU A 517 11.28 -24.42 15.04
C GLU A 517 10.54 -23.54 14.03
N PHE A 518 11.12 -22.40 13.64
CA PHE A 518 10.51 -21.51 12.66
C PHE A 518 10.35 -22.17 11.28
N LYS A 519 11.41 -22.83 10.77
CA LYS A 519 11.35 -23.54 9.50
C LYS A 519 10.27 -24.63 9.50
N LYS A 520 10.18 -25.38 10.59
CA LYS A 520 9.19 -26.44 10.76
C LYS A 520 7.77 -25.85 10.81
N ALA A 521 7.55 -24.85 11.66
CA ALA A 521 6.26 -24.19 11.83
C ALA A 521 5.73 -23.59 10.51
N LEU A 522 6.59 -22.88 9.76
CA LEU A 522 6.18 -22.28 8.49
C LEU A 522 5.78 -23.34 7.45
N LYS A 523 6.54 -24.43 7.34
CA LYS A 523 6.20 -25.54 6.44
C LYS A 523 4.90 -26.24 6.86
N GLU A 524 4.67 -26.44 8.15
CA GLU A 524 3.43 -27.03 8.68
C GLU A 524 2.23 -26.10 8.47
N ALA A 525 2.40 -24.79 8.69
CA ALA A 525 1.39 -23.77 8.40
C ALA A 525 0.96 -23.82 6.93
N ILE A 526 1.91 -23.83 6.00
CA ILE A 526 1.63 -23.93 4.55
C ILE A 526 0.87 -25.23 4.24
N LYS A 527 1.31 -26.37 4.79
CA LYS A 527 0.69 -27.68 4.57
C LYS A 527 -0.74 -27.77 5.13
N SER A 528 -1.02 -27.05 6.21
CA SER A 528 -2.33 -27.07 6.88
C SER A 528 -3.47 -26.55 6.02
N LYS A 529 -3.17 -25.64 5.07
CA LYS A 529 -4.16 -24.88 4.29
C LYS A 529 -5.18 -24.13 5.15
N LYS A 530 -4.80 -23.77 6.38
CA LYS A 530 -5.56 -22.96 7.32
C LYS A 530 -4.85 -21.64 7.57
N SER A 531 -5.57 -20.65 8.08
CA SER A 531 -4.93 -19.46 8.62
C SER A 531 -4.04 -19.83 9.80
N ALA A 532 -2.86 -19.22 9.85
CA ALA A 532 -1.86 -19.52 10.87
C ALA A 532 -1.43 -18.24 11.62
N LEU A 533 -1.17 -18.37 12.92
CA LEU A 533 -0.37 -17.44 13.70
C LEU A 533 0.94 -18.11 14.08
N ILE A 534 2.06 -17.58 13.60
CA ILE A 534 3.41 -18.05 13.94
C ILE A 534 4.05 -16.98 14.82
N ASP A 535 4.04 -17.19 16.13
CA ASP A 535 4.63 -16.31 17.14
C ASP A 535 6.14 -16.54 17.21
N VAL A 536 6.91 -15.69 16.52
CA VAL A 536 8.36 -15.81 16.42
C VAL A 536 9.00 -14.88 17.45
N ARG A 537 9.62 -15.47 18.48
CA ARG A 537 10.31 -14.74 19.54
C ARG A 537 11.66 -14.25 19.04
N ILE A 538 11.69 -12.98 18.62
CA ILE A 538 12.89 -12.33 18.07
C ILE A 538 13.66 -11.55 19.13
N ASP A 539 14.84 -11.06 18.74
CA ASP A 539 15.65 -10.17 19.59
C ASP A 539 14.83 -8.94 20.00
N ARG A 540 14.74 -8.75 21.33
CA ARG A 540 13.90 -7.72 21.94
C ARG A 540 14.34 -6.30 21.60
N PHE A 541 15.64 -6.10 21.44
CA PHE A 541 16.25 -4.78 21.28
C PHE A 541 16.81 -4.54 19.88
N GLU A 542 16.57 -5.45 18.93
CA GLU A 542 16.99 -5.22 17.55
C GLU A 542 16.43 -3.91 17.00
N ASP A 543 17.28 -3.13 16.35
CA ASP A 543 16.93 -1.86 15.73
C ASP A 543 16.83 -1.99 14.20
N VAL A 544 15.97 -1.18 13.59
CA VAL A 544 15.94 -1.01 12.13
C VAL A 544 17.01 0.00 11.74
N LEU A 545 18.03 -0.46 11.08
CA LEU A 545 19.17 0.35 10.62
C LEU A 545 19.45 0.09 9.14
N PRO A 546 19.94 1.09 8.39
CA PRO A 546 20.16 2.49 8.76
C PRO A 546 18.90 3.23 9.17
N MET A 547 19.06 4.35 9.90
CA MET A 547 17.96 5.24 10.24
C MET A 547 18.35 6.71 10.08
N VAL A 548 17.61 7.46 9.29
CA VAL A 548 17.74 8.92 9.21
C VAL A 548 16.84 9.55 10.29
N PRO A 549 17.39 10.33 11.24
CA PRO A 549 16.56 11.04 12.21
C PRO A 549 15.58 12.00 11.54
N ALA A 550 14.38 12.17 12.11
CA ALA A 550 13.40 13.11 11.59
C ALA A 550 13.99 14.53 11.49
N GLY A 551 13.83 15.17 10.34
CA GLY A 551 14.37 16.51 10.08
C GLY A 551 15.87 16.56 9.78
N ALA A 552 16.57 15.43 9.77
CA ALA A 552 17.96 15.37 9.33
C ALA A 552 18.07 15.26 7.80
N ALA A 553 19.24 15.62 7.25
CA ALA A 553 19.54 15.34 5.86
C ALA A 553 19.66 13.84 5.63
N ILE A 554 19.27 13.35 4.45
CA ILE A 554 19.18 11.92 4.15
C ILE A 554 20.52 11.17 4.27
N TYR A 555 21.65 11.86 4.12
CA TYR A 555 22.99 11.32 4.29
C TYR A 555 23.45 11.25 5.76
N ASN A 556 22.71 11.86 6.70
CA ASN A 556 23.02 11.82 8.13
C ASN A 556 22.33 10.62 8.79
N MET A 557 22.84 9.44 8.52
CA MET A 557 22.26 8.18 8.99
C MET A 557 22.87 7.70 10.30
N ILE A 558 22.03 7.19 11.19
CA ILE A 558 22.44 6.33 12.30
C ILE A 558 22.69 4.93 11.72
N LEU A 559 23.92 4.45 11.81
CA LEU A 559 24.36 3.18 11.21
C LEU A 559 24.53 2.06 12.23
N LYS A 560 24.60 2.38 13.52
CA LYS A 560 24.83 1.43 14.62
C LYS A 560 23.85 1.66 15.76
N SER A 561 23.46 0.59 16.43
CA SER A 561 22.67 0.67 17.66
C SER A 561 23.44 1.40 18.77
N LYS A 562 22.71 2.05 19.69
CA LYS A 562 23.30 2.64 20.90
C LYS A 562 23.81 1.60 21.91
N GLU A 563 23.50 0.34 21.72
CA GLU A 563 23.95 -0.76 22.57
C GLU A 563 25.28 -1.38 22.12
N GLU A 564 25.70 -1.09 20.88
CA GLU A 564 26.97 -1.55 20.31
C GLU A 564 28.16 -0.58 20.53
N LYS A 565 28.03 0.38 21.45
CA LYS A 565 29.10 1.34 21.78
C LYS A 565 29.97 0.88 22.92
#